data_2a7186132d89bda3730db9fdcf49fce7
#
_entry.id   2a7186132d89bda3730db9fdcf49fce7
#
_cell.length_a   1.000
_cell.length_b   1.000
_cell.length_c   1.000
_cell.angle_alpha   90.00
_cell.angle_beta   90.00
_cell.angle_gamma   90.00
#
_symmetry.space_group_name_H-M   'P 1'
#
loop_
_entity.id
_entity.type
_entity.pdbx_description
1 polymer ?
#
loop_
_entity_poly.entity_id
_entity_poly.type
_entity_poly.pdbx_seq_one_letter_code
_entity_poly.pdbx_strand_id
1 'polypeptide(L)'
;MPYRIRWEGHGVYRRFFGVITLAEFREANKEMRSDVRYEGIRYIISDYLEAQPAPEITEQDLRTYARHERLHFYDSPDIVQAIVATDLKNVQYARYYESLGVSPYCTADFATVADARWWIANNPRRGWNRPSLDATSTMAVPHV
;
A
#
# COMPACT_ATOMS: atom_id res chain seq x y z
N MET A 1 6.47 17.18 -9.51
CA MET A 1 5.57 16.30 -8.77
C MET A 1 6.38 15.33 -7.95
N PRO A 2 6.06 15.17 -6.68
CA PRO A 2 6.81 14.23 -5.83
C PRO A 2 6.42 12.77 -6.05
N TYR A 3 5.49 12.48 -6.94
CA TYR A 3 5.09 11.12 -7.22
C TYR A 3 4.54 10.99 -8.63
N ARG A 4 4.48 9.74 -9.09
CA ARG A 4 3.81 9.39 -10.34
C ARG A 4 2.95 8.16 -10.11
N ILE A 5 1.81 8.14 -10.74
CA ILE A 5 0.86 7.01 -10.64
C ILE A 5 0.76 6.37 -12.01
N ARG A 6 1.02 5.08 -12.06
CA ARG A 6 0.88 4.31 -13.30
C ARG A 6 -0.12 3.18 -13.07
N TRP A 7 -1.18 3.19 -13.85
CA TRP A 7 -2.21 2.16 -13.76
C TRP A 7 -1.79 0.94 -14.55
N GLU A 8 -1.99 -0.23 -13.96
CA GLU A 8 -1.72 -1.51 -14.59
C GLU A 8 -3.05 -2.25 -14.74
N GLY A 9 -3.03 -3.44 -15.34
CA GLY A 9 -4.28 -4.13 -15.61
C GLY A 9 -5.14 -4.35 -14.38
N HIS A 10 -4.54 -4.82 -13.29
CA HIS A 10 -5.27 -5.13 -12.07
C HIS A 10 -4.73 -4.39 -10.87
N GLY A 11 -3.92 -3.37 -11.07
CA GLY A 11 -3.35 -2.67 -9.95
C GLY A 11 -2.82 -1.32 -10.31
N VAL A 12 -2.15 -0.70 -9.34
CA VAL A 12 -1.57 0.61 -9.50
C VAL A 12 -0.18 0.61 -8.91
N TYR A 13 0.74 1.23 -9.63
CA TYR A 13 2.12 1.40 -9.21
C TYR A 13 2.36 2.88 -8.99
N ARG A 14 2.75 3.25 -7.78
CA ARG A 14 3.03 4.64 -7.44
C ARG A 14 4.50 4.76 -7.08
N ARG A 15 5.16 5.73 -7.68
CA ARG A 15 6.58 5.96 -7.42
C ARG A 15 6.74 7.34 -6.83
N PHE A 16 7.42 7.40 -5.70
CA PHE A 16 7.62 8.65 -4.97
C PHE A 16 9.07 9.09 -5.09
N PHE A 17 9.27 10.41 -5.09
CA PHE A 17 10.60 11.00 -5.31
C PHE A 17 10.89 12.07 -4.27
N GLY A 18 12.14 12.08 -3.80
CA GLY A 18 12.64 13.15 -2.95
C GLY A 18 12.03 13.14 -1.56
N VAL A 19 11.95 14.29 -0.96
CA VAL A 19 11.43 14.44 0.40
C VAL A 19 9.92 14.59 0.33
N ILE A 20 9.20 13.68 0.97
CA ILE A 20 7.75 13.62 0.86
C ILE A 20 7.09 14.03 2.17
N THR A 21 6.17 14.98 2.10
CA THR A 21 5.39 15.41 3.25
C THR A 21 4.13 14.57 3.38
N LEU A 22 3.50 14.61 4.56
CA LEU A 22 2.22 13.91 4.74
C LEU A 22 1.13 14.50 3.87
N ALA A 23 1.18 15.80 3.60
CA ALA A 23 0.22 16.42 2.70
C ALA A 23 0.33 15.84 1.30
N GLU A 24 1.56 15.57 0.85
CA GLU A 24 1.78 14.98 -0.46
C GLU A 24 1.34 13.53 -0.51
N PHE A 25 1.55 12.77 0.57
CA PHE A 25 0.99 11.42 0.66
C PHE A 25 -0.52 11.44 0.56
N ARG A 26 -1.13 12.37 1.26
CA ARG A 26 -2.57 12.50 1.26
C ARG A 26 -3.09 12.82 -0.13
N GLU A 27 -2.38 13.69 -0.82
CA GLU A 27 -2.75 14.07 -2.18
C GLU A 27 -2.63 12.87 -3.12
N ALA A 28 -1.56 12.10 -3.01
CA ALA A 28 -1.36 10.91 -3.83
C ALA A 28 -2.46 9.88 -3.59
N ASN A 29 -2.85 9.69 -2.34
CA ASN A 29 -3.93 8.78 -2.00
C ASN A 29 -5.26 9.27 -2.57
N LYS A 30 -5.50 10.56 -2.47
CA LYS A 30 -6.75 11.13 -2.98
C LYS A 30 -6.82 10.99 -4.49
N GLU A 31 -5.73 11.26 -5.18
CA GLU A 31 -5.70 11.13 -6.64
C GLU A 31 -5.97 9.68 -7.04
N MET A 32 -5.33 8.74 -6.36
CA MET A 32 -5.51 7.33 -6.67
C MET A 32 -6.96 6.89 -6.45
N ARG A 33 -7.53 7.23 -5.29
CA ARG A 33 -8.88 6.79 -4.96
C ARG A 33 -9.96 7.46 -5.80
N SER A 34 -9.65 8.63 -6.35
CA SER A 34 -10.62 9.37 -7.16
C SER A 34 -10.68 8.90 -8.60
N ASP A 35 -9.73 8.08 -9.03
CA ASP A 35 -9.68 7.59 -10.38
C ASP A 35 -10.65 6.42 -10.52
N VAL A 36 -11.42 6.40 -11.62
CA VAL A 36 -12.40 5.36 -11.82
C VAL A 36 -11.74 3.96 -11.85
N ARG A 37 -10.47 3.88 -12.24
CA ARG A 37 -9.77 2.60 -12.29
C ARG A 37 -9.52 2.00 -10.92
N TYR A 38 -9.56 2.81 -9.87
CA TYR A 38 -9.33 2.33 -8.51
C TYR A 38 -10.32 1.23 -8.12
N GLU A 39 -11.52 1.29 -8.62
CA GLU A 39 -12.54 0.31 -8.25
C GLU A 39 -12.22 -1.10 -8.73
N GLY A 40 -11.37 -1.22 -9.74
CA GLY A 40 -11.04 -2.53 -10.28
C GLY A 40 -9.69 -3.08 -9.87
N ILE A 41 -8.94 -2.36 -9.05
CA ILE A 41 -7.60 -2.84 -8.72
C ILE A 41 -7.65 -3.86 -7.60
N ARG A 42 -6.61 -4.68 -7.56
CA ARG A 42 -6.43 -5.72 -6.56
C ARG A 42 -5.13 -5.56 -5.80
N TYR A 43 -4.25 -4.68 -6.26
CA TYR A 43 -3.01 -4.41 -5.55
C TYR A 43 -2.55 -2.97 -5.76
N ILE A 44 -1.75 -2.51 -4.79
CA ILE A 44 -1.07 -1.23 -4.86
C ILE A 44 0.41 -1.50 -4.59
N ILE A 45 1.28 -0.98 -5.46
CA ILE A 45 2.70 -0.98 -5.18
C ILE A 45 3.10 0.46 -4.92
N SER A 46 3.67 0.72 -3.75
CA SER A 46 4.14 2.05 -3.38
C SER A 46 5.65 2.00 -3.29
N ASP A 47 6.31 2.61 -4.24
CA ASP A 47 7.76 2.53 -4.42
C ASP A 47 8.39 3.81 -3.87
N TYR A 48 9.12 3.66 -2.76
CA TYR A 48 9.82 4.76 -2.10
C TYR A 48 11.33 4.66 -2.24
N LEU A 49 11.83 3.90 -3.22
CA LEU A 49 13.28 3.71 -3.34
C LEU A 49 14.05 5.01 -3.57
N GLU A 50 13.40 6.00 -4.15
CA GLU A 50 14.01 7.30 -4.42
C GLU A 50 13.40 8.40 -3.57
N ALA A 51 12.73 8.04 -2.49
CA ALA A 51 12.05 9.01 -1.64
C ALA A 51 12.45 8.82 -0.18
N GLN A 52 12.18 9.85 0.62
CA GLN A 52 12.37 9.76 2.06
C GLN A 52 11.34 10.65 2.72
N PRO A 53 10.90 10.32 3.92
CA PRO A 53 9.90 11.14 4.58
C PRO A 53 10.51 12.46 5.01
N ALA A 54 9.70 13.49 5.00
CA ALA A 54 10.14 14.80 5.49
C ALA A 54 10.60 14.64 6.94
N PRO A 55 11.74 15.25 7.32
CA PRO A 55 12.32 15.01 8.64
C PRO A 55 11.46 15.48 9.80
N GLU A 56 10.56 16.40 9.56
CA GLU A 56 9.70 16.91 10.62
C GLU A 56 8.50 16.00 10.95
N ILE A 57 8.27 14.94 10.17
CA ILE A 57 7.16 14.04 10.44
C ILE A 57 7.40 13.27 11.72
N THR A 58 6.43 13.30 12.63
CA THR A 58 6.51 12.60 13.90
C THR A 58 5.54 11.43 13.93
N GLU A 59 5.67 10.57 14.94
CA GLU A 59 4.70 9.50 15.13
C GLU A 59 3.30 10.04 15.39
N GLN A 60 3.22 11.18 16.09
CA GLN A 60 1.93 11.81 16.30
C GLN A 60 1.29 12.23 14.97
N ASP A 61 2.11 12.77 14.07
CA ASP A 61 1.63 13.13 12.74
C ASP A 61 1.10 11.92 12.01
N LEU A 62 1.78 10.79 12.13
CA LEU A 62 1.34 9.56 11.48
C LEU A 62 0.04 9.05 12.07
N ARG A 63 -0.14 9.16 13.38
CA ARG A 63 -1.40 8.75 14.00
C ARG A 63 -2.56 9.63 13.53
N THR A 64 -2.32 10.93 13.42
CA THR A 64 -3.34 11.84 12.94
C THR A 64 -3.70 11.55 11.50
N TYR A 65 -2.67 11.30 10.69
CA TYR A 65 -2.84 10.94 9.29
C TYR A 65 -3.64 9.64 9.15
N ALA A 66 -3.30 8.64 9.95
CA ALA A 66 -3.98 7.35 9.90
C ALA A 66 -5.46 7.51 10.24
N ARG A 67 -5.75 8.29 11.26
CA ARG A 67 -7.14 8.53 11.68
C ARG A 67 -7.93 9.19 10.55
N HIS A 68 -7.30 10.13 9.87
CA HIS A 68 -7.93 10.82 8.75
C HIS A 68 -8.17 9.87 7.58
N GLU A 69 -7.16 9.05 7.25
CA GLU A 69 -7.26 8.15 6.12
C GLU A 69 -8.26 7.02 6.34
N ARG A 70 -8.47 6.66 7.58
CA ARG A 70 -9.38 5.57 7.91
C ARG A 70 -10.76 5.74 7.28
N LEU A 71 -11.22 6.97 7.19
CA LEU A 71 -12.53 7.23 6.61
C LEU A 71 -12.61 6.94 5.13
N HIS A 72 -11.46 6.91 4.47
CA HIS A 72 -11.40 6.73 3.02
C HIS A 72 -11.14 5.29 2.59
N PHE A 73 -10.67 4.44 3.52
CA PHE A 73 -10.28 3.08 3.17
C PHE A 73 -11.39 2.07 3.40
N TYR A 74 -12.46 2.54 3.86
CA TYR A 74 -13.57 1.75 4.33
C TYR A 74 -14.02 0.67 3.36
N ASP A 75 -13.98 0.92 2.06
CA ASP A 75 -14.53 0.03 1.06
C ASP A 75 -13.49 -0.72 0.24
N SER A 76 -12.31 -0.96 0.78
CA SER A 76 -11.24 -1.57 -0.01
C SER A 76 -10.66 -2.81 0.64
N PRO A 77 -11.49 -3.79 1.02
CA PRO A 77 -11.00 -4.90 1.85
C PRO A 77 -10.13 -5.92 1.14
N ASP A 78 -10.21 -6.01 -0.18
CA ASP A 78 -9.51 -7.07 -0.91
C ASP A 78 -8.24 -6.60 -1.61
N ILE A 79 -7.85 -5.36 -1.40
CA ILE A 79 -6.64 -4.84 -2.02
C ILE A 79 -5.45 -5.17 -1.14
N VAL A 80 -4.37 -5.66 -1.76
CA VAL A 80 -3.10 -5.86 -1.04
C VAL A 80 -2.16 -4.73 -1.42
N GLN A 81 -1.28 -4.35 -0.51
CA GLN A 81 -0.35 -3.26 -0.75
C GLN A 81 1.07 -3.72 -0.47
N ALA A 82 1.95 -3.52 -1.44
CA ALA A 82 3.36 -3.77 -1.29
C ALA A 82 4.10 -2.44 -1.21
N ILE A 83 4.87 -2.27 -0.15
CA ILE A 83 5.69 -1.08 0.02
C ILE A 83 7.13 -1.45 -0.31
N VAL A 84 7.74 -0.71 -1.22
CA VAL A 84 9.12 -0.97 -1.63
C VAL A 84 9.98 0.15 -1.06
N ALA A 85 10.87 -0.20 -0.15
CA ALA A 85 11.67 0.81 0.54
C ALA A 85 12.95 0.19 1.08
N THR A 86 14.05 0.93 1.01
CA THR A 86 15.30 0.53 1.63
C THR A 86 15.77 1.56 2.66
N ASP A 87 15.29 2.79 2.55
CA ASP A 87 15.61 3.82 3.55
C ASP A 87 14.99 3.42 4.88
N LEU A 88 15.81 3.41 5.93
CA LEU A 88 15.37 2.93 7.23
C LEU A 88 14.15 3.69 7.76
N LYS A 89 14.13 5.00 7.56
CA LYS A 89 13.01 5.80 8.04
C LYS A 89 11.72 5.45 7.30
N ASN A 90 11.80 5.24 6.00
CA ASN A 90 10.62 4.81 5.24
C ASN A 90 10.08 3.49 5.77
N VAL A 91 10.97 2.54 6.01
CA VAL A 91 10.56 1.23 6.51
C VAL A 91 9.94 1.36 7.90
N GLN A 92 10.58 2.14 8.78
CA GLN A 92 10.07 2.33 10.13
C GLN A 92 8.69 2.98 10.13
N TYR A 93 8.51 4.00 9.30
CA TYR A 93 7.23 4.70 9.24
C TYR A 93 6.14 3.81 8.66
N ALA A 94 6.48 3.03 7.63
CA ALA A 94 5.51 2.11 7.04
C ALA A 94 5.05 1.07 8.07
N ARG A 95 5.98 0.50 8.80
CA ARG A 95 5.66 -0.50 9.81
C ARG A 95 4.89 0.08 10.98
N TYR A 96 5.27 1.30 11.38
CA TYR A 96 4.53 1.98 12.44
C TYR A 96 3.09 2.24 12.00
N TYR A 97 2.91 2.73 10.78
CA TYR A 97 1.57 3.00 10.26
C TYR A 97 0.74 1.72 10.23
N GLU A 98 1.34 0.64 9.76
CA GLU A 98 0.65 -0.64 9.71
C GLU A 98 0.26 -1.13 11.11
N SER A 99 1.10 -0.87 12.10
CA SER A 99 0.84 -1.30 13.48
C SER A 99 -0.38 -0.59 14.07
N LEU A 100 -0.79 0.53 13.51
CA LEU A 100 -1.96 1.25 13.98
C LEU A 100 -3.26 0.56 13.60
N GLY A 101 -3.20 -0.39 12.65
CA GLY A 101 -4.34 -1.23 12.33
C GLY A 101 -5.48 -0.53 11.61
N VAL A 102 -5.22 0.62 10.99
CA VAL A 102 -6.30 1.37 10.33
C VAL A 102 -6.35 1.14 8.83
N SER A 103 -5.29 0.61 8.24
CA SER A 103 -5.28 0.35 6.81
C SER A 103 -6.10 -0.89 6.51
N PRO A 104 -6.99 -0.86 5.52
CA PRO A 104 -7.75 -2.04 5.16
C PRO A 104 -6.94 -3.00 4.30
N TYR A 105 -5.78 -2.58 3.83
CA TYR A 105 -4.97 -3.38 2.93
C TYR A 105 -4.13 -4.37 3.71
N CYS A 106 -4.00 -5.57 3.17
CA CYS A 106 -2.98 -6.49 3.65
C CYS A 106 -1.65 -5.96 3.12
N THR A 107 -0.78 -5.48 3.99
CA THR A 107 0.41 -4.72 3.60
C THR A 107 1.68 -5.44 4.03
N ALA A 108 2.69 -5.41 3.15
CA ALA A 108 4.02 -5.93 3.46
C ALA A 108 5.06 -5.04 2.79
N ASP A 109 6.30 -5.06 3.31
CA ASP A 109 7.36 -4.25 2.74
C ASP A 109 8.46 -5.12 2.14
N PHE A 110 9.13 -4.57 1.13
CA PHE A 110 10.13 -5.28 0.34
C PHE A 110 11.24 -4.33 -0.03
N ALA A 111 12.43 -4.90 -0.27
CA ALA A 111 13.58 -4.10 -0.68
C ALA A 111 13.64 -3.87 -2.19
N THR A 112 12.91 -4.66 -2.96
CA THR A 112 12.90 -4.54 -4.42
C THR A 112 11.51 -4.64 -4.98
N VAL A 113 11.30 -4.05 -6.14
CA VAL A 113 10.02 -4.15 -6.83
C VAL A 113 9.77 -5.59 -7.26
N ALA A 114 10.83 -6.32 -7.66
CA ALA A 114 10.67 -7.70 -8.08
C ALA A 114 10.09 -8.57 -6.96
N ASP A 115 10.60 -8.40 -5.74
CA ASP A 115 10.10 -9.15 -4.59
C ASP A 115 8.64 -8.79 -4.29
N ALA A 116 8.32 -7.51 -4.40
CA ALA A 116 6.96 -7.05 -4.20
C ALA A 116 6.00 -7.70 -5.20
N ARG A 117 6.41 -7.75 -6.46
CA ARG A 117 5.57 -8.33 -7.49
C ARG A 117 5.40 -9.83 -7.31
N TRP A 118 6.46 -10.51 -6.87
CA TRP A 118 6.36 -11.93 -6.58
C TRP A 118 5.33 -12.18 -5.47
N TRP A 119 5.41 -11.38 -4.41
CA TRP A 119 4.48 -11.52 -3.29
C TRP A 119 3.04 -11.29 -3.73
N ILE A 120 2.82 -10.26 -4.53
CA ILE A 120 1.48 -9.97 -5.02
C ILE A 120 0.95 -11.15 -5.84
N ALA A 121 1.79 -11.68 -6.72
CA ALA A 121 1.36 -12.77 -7.59
C ALA A 121 1.05 -14.05 -6.83
N ASN A 122 1.65 -14.23 -5.66
CA ASN A 122 1.52 -15.46 -4.89
C ASN A 122 0.74 -15.31 -3.59
N ASN A 123 0.14 -14.15 -3.37
CA ASN A 123 -0.55 -13.88 -2.12
C ASN A 123 -1.96 -14.47 -2.15
N PRO A 124 -2.26 -15.46 -1.31
CA PRO A 124 -3.58 -16.09 -1.34
C PRO A 124 -4.69 -15.21 -0.77
N ARG A 125 -4.33 -14.07 -0.19
CA ARG A 125 -5.33 -13.19 0.40
C ARG A 125 -5.95 -12.23 -0.61
N ARG A 126 -5.46 -12.23 -1.84
CA ARG A 126 -6.05 -11.38 -2.87
C ARG A 126 -7.45 -11.86 -3.18
N GLY A 127 -8.37 -10.91 -3.24
CA GLY A 127 -9.75 -11.25 -3.53
C GLY A 127 -9.92 -11.94 -4.86
N TRP A 128 -9.23 -11.49 -5.88
CA TRP A 128 -9.42 -12.07 -7.21
C TRP A 128 -8.86 -13.48 -7.33
N ASN A 129 -8.00 -13.85 -6.41
CA ASN A 129 -7.39 -15.16 -6.44
C ASN A 129 -8.11 -16.15 -5.55
N ARG A 130 -9.17 -15.73 -4.97
CA ARG A 130 -9.91 -16.54 -4.06
C ARG A 130 -10.84 -17.40 -4.89
N PRO A 131 -10.53 -18.64 -5.05
CA PRO A 131 -11.40 -19.50 -5.84
C PRO A 131 -12.60 -19.68 -5.02
N SER A 132 -13.53 -19.45 -5.45
CA SER A 132 -14.68 -19.77 -4.83
C SER A 132 -14.47 -20.15 -3.44
N LEU A 133 -13.91 -19.86 -2.95
CA LEU A 133 -13.77 -20.03 -1.71
C LEU A 133 -14.08 -21.09 -1.08
N ASP A 134 -14.33 -21.53 -1.16
CA ASP A 134 -14.51 -22.40 -0.73
C ASP A 134 -13.75 -23.20 -0.62
N ALA A 135 -13.43 -23.58 -0.65
CA ALA A 135 -12.75 -24.18 -0.56
C ALA A 135 -11.71 -24.26 -0.26
N THR A 136 -11.66 -24.35 0.14
CA THR A 136 -10.73 -24.45 0.45
C THR A 136 -9.90 -24.09 0.66
N SER A 137 -10.04 -23.97 0.91
CA SER A 137 -9.27 -23.55 1.14
C SER A 137 -8.57 -23.38 1.44
N THR A 138 -8.69 -23.52 1.61
CA THR A 138 -8.07 -23.30 1.98
C THR A 138 -7.20 -23.16 2.03
N MET A 139 -7.23 -23.28 1.98
CA MET A 139 -6.47 -23.09 1.98
C MET A 139 -5.64 -22.79 2.04
N ALA A 140 -5.56 -22.89 2.06
CA ALA A 140 -4.79 -22.56 2.17
C ALA A 140 -4.07 -22.14 2.42
N VAL A 141 -3.66 -21.95 2.80
CA VAL A 141 -2.90 -21.46 3.02
C VAL A 141 -2.20 -20.98 3.42
N PRO A 142 -1.82 -20.88 3.76
CA PRO A 142 -1.23 -20.21 4.46
C PRO A 142 -0.20 -19.55 4.27
N HIS A 143 0.39 -19.24 4.29
CA HIS A 143 1.42 -18.64 4.08
C HIS A 143 1.33 -17.45 4.08
N VAL A 144 1.16 -17.18 4.34
CA VAL A 144 1.35 -16.09 4.29
C VAL A 144 1.42 -15.37 5.00
#